data_55579845b88963d567d6495105be159d
#
_entry.id   55579845b88963d567d6495105be159d
#
_cell.length_a   1.000
_cell.length_b   1.000
_cell.length_c   1.000
_cell.angle_alpha   90.00
_cell.angle_beta   90.00
_cell.angle_gamma   90.00
#
_symmetry.space_group_name_H-M   'P 1'
#
loop_
_entity.id
_entity.type
_entity.pdbx_description
1 polymer ?
#
loop_
_entity_poly.entity_id
_entity_poly.type
_entity_poly.pdbx_seq_one_letter_code
_entity_poly.pdbx_strand_id
1 'polypeptide(L)'
;MKHILKKVIAIATVVTMLAAVPAMDAQAAVVKYATYTNTRFTYTVKYPTTFQRADYGSGDGTKLFSKDGKAKATIWNSYGKTGKRSGKTVVATAKKNRKINVKKATKTECSYSYKMGKNTIQYCYVFIKNGEIAFQLTYPTASKKYYSAAAKGMMASLKKNKS
;
A
#
# COMPACT_ATOMS: atom_id res chain seq x y z
N MET A 1 82.96 -19.25 -7.17
CA MET A 1 82.04 -19.63 -6.11
C MET A 1 80.87 -18.70 -6.17
N LYS A 2 79.73 -19.11 -6.66
CA LYS A 2 78.53 -18.30 -6.88
C LYS A 2 77.45 -18.73 -5.89
N HIS A 3 77.11 -17.90 -4.91
CA HIS A 3 76.03 -18.11 -3.99
C HIS A 3 74.68 -17.72 -4.64
N ILE A 4 73.86 -18.70 -4.88
CA ILE A 4 72.52 -18.53 -5.37
C ILE A 4 71.59 -18.33 -4.16
N LEU A 5 71.15 -17.08 -4.00
CA LEU A 5 70.18 -16.70 -2.96
C LEU A 5 68.78 -17.12 -3.42
N LYS A 6 68.21 -18.17 -2.82
CA LYS A 6 66.82 -18.59 -3.08
C LYS A 6 65.88 -17.66 -2.33
N LYS A 7 65.16 -16.80 -3.09
CA LYS A 7 64.06 -16.00 -2.55
C LYS A 7 62.83 -16.92 -2.40
N VAL A 8 62.45 -17.16 -1.16
CA VAL A 8 61.16 -17.81 -0.84
C VAL A 8 60.08 -16.74 -0.89
N ILE A 9 59.19 -16.82 -1.88
CA ILE A 9 58.01 -15.98 -1.97
C ILE A 9 56.92 -16.70 -1.16
N ALA A 10 56.55 -16.16 -0.01
CA ALA A 10 55.39 -16.60 0.77
C ALA A 10 54.14 -16.01 0.12
N ILE A 11 53.34 -16.85 -0.53
CA ILE A 11 52.01 -16.47 -1.03
C ILE A 11 51.06 -16.56 0.16
N ALA A 12 50.67 -15.41 0.71
CA ALA A 12 49.63 -15.32 1.70
C ALA A 12 48.27 -15.48 1.00
N THR A 13 47.69 -16.67 1.11
CA THR A 13 46.31 -16.93 0.65
C THR A 13 45.34 -16.28 1.62
N VAL A 14 44.81 -15.12 1.24
CA VAL A 14 43.67 -14.49 1.96
C VAL A 14 42.44 -15.29 1.62
N VAL A 15 42.04 -16.17 2.54
CA VAL A 15 40.74 -16.83 2.48
C VAL A 15 39.68 -15.83 2.93
N THR A 16 39.06 -15.16 1.98
CA THR A 16 37.83 -14.38 2.21
C THR A 16 36.70 -15.35 2.54
N MET A 17 36.43 -15.55 3.82
CA MET A 17 35.18 -16.17 4.25
C MET A 17 34.03 -15.22 3.88
N LEU A 18 33.37 -15.49 2.75
CA LEU A 18 32.04 -14.97 2.50
C LEU A 18 31.12 -15.59 3.57
N ALA A 19 30.87 -14.83 4.63
CA ALA A 19 29.77 -15.16 5.53
C ALA A 19 28.49 -15.14 4.69
N ALA A 20 27.97 -16.30 4.34
CA ALA A 20 26.64 -16.45 3.79
C ALA A 20 25.68 -15.92 4.85
N VAL A 21 25.25 -14.67 4.69
CA VAL A 21 24.14 -14.12 5.44
C VAL A 21 22.96 -15.01 5.07
N PRO A 22 22.38 -15.77 6.03
CA PRO A 22 21.21 -16.57 5.70
C PRO A 22 20.17 -15.59 5.16
N ALA A 23 19.72 -15.83 3.92
CA ALA A 23 18.57 -15.16 3.38
C ALA A 23 17.43 -15.46 4.37
N MET A 24 17.15 -14.52 5.26
CA MET A 24 15.93 -14.58 6.05
C MET A 24 14.80 -14.59 5.04
N ASP A 25 14.25 -15.78 4.81
CA ASP A 25 12.98 -15.93 4.15
C ASP A 25 12.05 -14.96 4.86
N ALA A 26 11.75 -13.85 4.17
CA ALA A 26 10.79 -12.88 4.65
C ALA A 26 9.43 -13.58 4.58
N GLN A 27 9.19 -14.45 5.55
CA GLN A 27 7.88 -14.97 5.85
C GLN A 27 6.98 -13.75 5.89
N ALA A 28 6.02 -13.70 4.96
CA ALA A 28 5.15 -12.55 4.80
C ALA A 28 4.50 -12.31 6.17
N ALA A 29 5.04 -11.34 6.91
CA ALA A 29 4.62 -11.06 8.28
C ALA A 29 3.09 -10.90 8.25
N VAL A 30 2.41 -11.70 9.06
CA VAL A 30 0.94 -11.67 9.14
C VAL A 30 0.54 -10.25 9.51
N VAL A 31 -0.09 -9.56 8.57
CA VAL A 31 -0.49 -8.16 8.76
C VAL A 31 -1.62 -8.14 9.78
N LYS A 32 -1.34 -7.64 10.98
CA LYS A 32 -2.36 -7.38 12.01
C LYS A 32 -3.14 -6.12 11.64
N TYR A 33 -4.44 -6.13 11.90
CA TYR A 33 -5.33 -5.03 11.56
C TYR A 33 -6.03 -4.46 12.78
N ALA A 34 -6.16 -3.13 12.83
CA ALA A 34 -7.09 -2.39 13.67
C ALA A 34 -8.31 -1.97 12.83
N THR A 35 -9.40 -1.60 13.49
CA THR A 35 -10.63 -1.16 12.81
C THR A 35 -10.86 0.32 13.06
N TYR A 36 -11.13 1.07 11.99
CA TYR A 36 -11.68 2.41 12.04
C TYR A 36 -13.17 2.34 11.73
N THR A 37 -13.98 2.93 12.60
CA THR A 37 -15.43 3.09 12.41
C THR A 37 -15.76 4.55 12.27
N ASN A 38 -16.39 4.93 11.17
CA ASN A 38 -16.97 6.24 11.00
C ASN A 38 -18.46 6.17 11.37
N THR A 39 -18.84 6.73 12.51
CA THR A 39 -20.23 6.70 13.01
C THR A 39 -21.13 7.64 12.24
N ARG A 40 -20.62 8.78 11.78
CA ARG A 40 -21.39 9.78 11.00
C ARG A 40 -21.89 9.20 9.68
N PHE A 41 -21.07 8.38 9.03
CA PHE A 41 -21.36 7.81 7.71
C PHE A 41 -21.56 6.30 7.71
N THR A 42 -21.58 5.70 8.89
CA THR A 42 -21.90 4.30 9.14
C THR A 42 -21.06 3.35 8.27
N TYR A 43 -19.75 3.52 8.25
CA TYR A 43 -18.86 2.57 7.58
C TYR A 43 -17.67 2.15 8.47
N THR A 44 -17.10 1.01 8.13
CA THR A 44 -15.88 0.50 8.76
C THR A 44 -14.82 0.17 7.72
N VAL A 45 -13.55 0.30 8.15
CA VAL A 45 -12.40 -0.18 7.39
C VAL A 45 -11.33 -0.70 8.34
N LYS A 46 -10.76 -1.85 8.03
CA LYS A 46 -9.59 -2.36 8.74
C LYS A 46 -8.33 -1.76 8.14
N TYR A 47 -7.39 -1.37 8.97
CA TYR A 47 -6.08 -0.86 8.55
C TYR A 47 -4.96 -1.54 9.33
N PRO A 48 -3.76 -1.69 8.76
CA PRO A 48 -2.64 -2.34 9.45
C PRO A 48 -2.28 -1.62 10.75
N THR A 49 -1.99 -2.37 11.81
CA THR A 49 -1.54 -1.80 13.10
C THR A 49 -0.19 -1.10 13.04
N THR A 50 0.52 -1.24 11.93
CA THR A 50 1.73 -0.48 11.59
C THR A 50 1.45 0.94 11.12
N PHE A 51 0.18 1.33 11.00
CA PHE A 51 -0.23 2.71 10.74
C PHE A 51 -0.76 3.36 12.02
N GLN A 52 -0.51 4.64 12.15
CA GLN A 52 -1.09 5.52 13.15
C GLN A 52 -2.22 6.32 12.50
N ARG A 53 -3.31 6.51 13.23
CA ARG A 53 -4.47 7.29 12.79
C ARG A 53 -4.36 8.74 13.23
N ALA A 54 -4.72 9.65 12.34
CA ALA A 54 -4.96 11.05 12.66
C ALA A 54 -6.34 11.41 12.12
N ASP A 55 -7.21 11.86 13.01
CA ASP A 55 -8.58 12.19 12.64
C ASP A 55 -8.66 13.55 11.91
N TYR A 56 -9.59 13.64 10.95
CA TYR A 56 -10.03 14.92 10.43
C TYR A 56 -11.06 15.54 11.39
N GLY A 57 -10.89 16.79 11.71
CA GLY A 57 -11.83 17.51 12.59
C GLY A 57 -13.27 17.58 12.08
N SER A 58 -13.50 17.39 10.76
CA SER A 58 -14.84 17.36 10.14
C SER A 58 -15.62 16.07 10.36
N GLY A 59 -14.99 15.01 10.83
CA GLY A 59 -15.61 13.68 10.92
C GLY A 59 -15.88 12.98 9.58
N ASP A 60 -15.41 13.55 8.46
CA ASP A 60 -15.68 13.01 7.12
C ASP A 60 -14.77 11.84 6.72
N GLY A 61 -13.79 11.53 7.58
CA GLY A 61 -12.85 10.43 7.32
C GLY A 61 -11.67 10.43 8.28
N THR A 62 -10.58 9.79 7.86
CA THR A 62 -9.36 9.74 8.66
C THR A 62 -8.12 9.68 7.77
N LYS A 63 -7.00 10.13 8.29
CA LYS A 63 -5.67 9.93 7.73
C LYS A 63 -4.94 8.84 8.49
N LEU A 64 -4.18 8.06 7.77
CA LEU A 64 -3.30 7.03 8.31
C LEU A 64 -1.88 7.29 7.84
N PHE A 65 -0.92 7.18 8.73
CA PHE A 65 0.50 7.31 8.44
C PHE A 65 1.21 6.04 8.91
N SER A 66 2.01 5.42 8.05
CA SER A 66 2.82 4.30 8.50
C SER A 66 3.83 4.76 9.54
N LYS A 67 4.12 3.91 10.54
CA LYS A 67 5.05 4.23 11.64
C LYS A 67 6.47 4.52 11.15
N ASP A 68 6.84 3.98 10.00
CA ASP A 68 8.13 4.25 9.33
C ASP A 68 8.11 5.52 8.46
N GLY A 69 7.00 6.26 8.44
CA GLY A 69 6.83 7.51 7.68
C GLY A 69 6.74 7.34 6.15
N LYS A 70 6.86 6.12 5.62
CA LYS A 70 6.98 5.89 4.17
C LYS A 70 5.65 5.84 3.42
N ALA A 71 4.56 5.55 4.11
CA ALA A 71 3.25 5.46 3.47
C ALA A 71 2.20 6.29 4.20
N LYS A 72 1.24 6.76 3.44
CA LYS A 72 0.07 7.47 3.95
C LYS A 72 -1.19 7.00 3.25
N ALA A 73 -2.28 6.91 4.00
CA ALA A 73 -3.60 6.69 3.44
C ALA A 73 -4.55 7.80 3.87
N THR A 74 -5.48 8.12 3.00
CA THR A 74 -6.64 8.95 3.31
C THR A 74 -7.87 8.11 3.05
N ILE A 75 -8.76 8.04 4.03
CA ILE A 75 -10.05 7.36 3.94
C ILE A 75 -11.10 8.45 4.05
N TRP A 76 -12.04 8.45 3.14
CA TRP A 76 -13.11 9.44 3.12
C TRP A 76 -14.41 8.83 2.61
N ASN A 77 -15.47 9.56 2.84
CA ASN A 77 -16.69 9.32 2.12
C ASN A 77 -17.16 10.61 1.45
N SER A 78 -17.92 10.50 0.40
CA SER A 78 -18.63 11.63 -0.17
C SER A 78 -20.11 11.28 -0.34
N TYR A 79 -20.95 12.23 0.05
CA TYR A 79 -22.39 12.21 -0.20
C TYR A 79 -22.73 13.10 -1.38
N GLY A 80 -23.79 12.76 -2.03
CA GLY A 80 -24.37 13.53 -3.10
C GLY A 80 -24.99 12.63 -4.16
N LYS A 81 -25.74 13.23 -5.06
CA LYS A 81 -26.23 12.52 -6.24
C LYS A 81 -25.00 12.19 -7.09
N THR A 82 -24.39 11.03 -6.81
CA THR A 82 -23.24 10.55 -7.58
C THR A 82 -23.63 10.26 -9.04
N GLY A 83 -24.87 10.51 -9.40
CA GLY A 83 -25.42 10.39 -10.72
C GLY A 83 -25.11 9.03 -11.33
N LYS A 84 -24.40 9.04 -12.43
CA LYS A 84 -23.96 7.84 -13.16
C LYS A 84 -22.60 7.31 -12.69
N ARG A 85 -22.07 7.74 -11.52
CA ARG A 85 -20.77 7.24 -11.01
C ARG A 85 -20.86 5.75 -10.64
N SER A 86 -19.90 5.00 -11.10
CA SER A 86 -19.74 3.58 -10.82
C SER A 86 -18.27 3.24 -10.89
N GLY A 87 -17.86 2.07 -10.41
CA GLY A 87 -16.48 1.64 -10.54
C GLY A 87 -16.00 1.60 -11.98
N LYS A 88 -16.88 1.24 -12.92
CA LYS A 88 -16.56 1.26 -14.35
C LYS A 88 -16.28 2.67 -14.88
N THR A 89 -17.13 3.66 -14.54
CA THR A 89 -16.98 5.05 -15.02
C THR A 89 -15.77 5.74 -14.40
N VAL A 90 -15.48 5.50 -13.11
CA VAL A 90 -14.28 6.02 -12.44
C VAL A 90 -13.00 5.48 -13.08
N VAL A 91 -12.94 4.18 -13.36
CA VAL A 91 -11.80 3.57 -14.04
C VAL A 91 -11.65 4.09 -15.48
N ALA A 92 -12.74 4.25 -16.21
CA ALA A 92 -12.71 4.80 -17.57
C ALA A 92 -12.14 6.23 -17.58
N THR A 93 -12.58 7.09 -16.65
CA THR A 93 -12.05 8.45 -16.49
C THR A 93 -10.57 8.43 -16.09
N ALA A 94 -10.17 7.57 -15.16
CA ALA A 94 -8.78 7.47 -14.74
C ALA A 94 -7.86 7.04 -15.90
N LYS A 95 -8.31 6.12 -16.76
CA LYS A 95 -7.58 5.67 -17.97
C LYS A 95 -7.35 6.79 -18.98
N LYS A 96 -8.29 7.73 -19.14
CA LYS A 96 -8.15 8.88 -20.03
C LYS A 96 -7.02 9.82 -19.59
N ASN A 97 -6.83 9.94 -18.28
CA ASN A 97 -5.91 10.91 -17.71
C ASN A 97 -4.50 10.36 -17.48
N ARG A 98 -4.35 9.04 -17.35
CA ARG A 98 -3.06 8.40 -17.05
C ARG A 98 -3.06 6.89 -17.26
N LYS A 99 -1.85 6.32 -17.41
CA LYS A 99 -1.67 4.86 -17.43
C LYS A 99 -1.92 4.30 -16.03
N ILE A 100 -2.93 3.44 -15.89
CA ILE A 100 -3.32 2.81 -14.62
C ILE A 100 -3.28 1.29 -14.73
N ASN A 101 -3.08 0.64 -13.58
CA ASN A 101 -3.24 -0.80 -13.41
C ASN A 101 -4.57 -1.03 -12.68
N VAL A 102 -5.54 -1.61 -13.37
CA VAL A 102 -6.89 -1.88 -12.84
C VAL A 102 -6.90 -3.27 -12.21
N LYS A 103 -7.34 -3.36 -10.95
CA LYS A 103 -7.55 -4.64 -10.25
C LYS A 103 -9.00 -5.06 -10.19
N LYS A 104 -9.91 -4.09 -10.11
CA LYS A 104 -11.35 -4.31 -10.06
C LYS A 104 -12.08 -3.13 -10.67
N ALA A 105 -13.15 -3.40 -11.42
CA ALA A 105 -14.03 -2.37 -11.98
C ALA A 105 -15.44 -2.97 -12.19
N THR A 106 -16.31 -2.80 -11.22
CA THR A 106 -17.72 -3.24 -11.26
C THR A 106 -18.64 -2.03 -11.18
N LYS A 107 -19.95 -2.25 -11.14
CA LYS A 107 -20.92 -1.20 -10.89
C LYS A 107 -20.75 -0.60 -9.49
N THR A 108 -20.48 -1.43 -8.48
CA THR A 108 -20.49 -1.05 -7.07
C THR A 108 -19.12 -0.81 -6.45
N GLU A 109 -18.03 -1.16 -7.14
CA GLU A 109 -16.68 -0.98 -6.60
C GLU A 109 -15.63 -0.91 -7.69
N CYS A 110 -14.53 -0.23 -7.40
CA CYS A 110 -13.32 -0.33 -8.22
C CYS A 110 -12.04 -0.18 -7.39
N SER A 111 -10.97 -0.69 -7.96
CA SER A 111 -9.63 -0.49 -7.43
C SER A 111 -8.63 -0.43 -8.58
N TYR A 112 -7.76 0.58 -8.52
CA TYR A 112 -6.69 0.77 -9.49
C TYR A 112 -5.49 1.45 -8.84
N SER A 113 -4.35 1.35 -9.50
CA SER A 113 -3.12 2.01 -9.07
C SER A 113 -2.35 2.58 -10.25
N TYR A 114 -1.49 3.56 -9.96
CA TYR A 114 -0.52 4.11 -10.92
C TYR A 114 0.76 4.51 -10.21
N LYS A 115 1.83 4.68 -10.98
CA LYS A 115 3.10 5.21 -10.49
C LYS A 115 3.12 6.73 -10.61
N MET A 116 3.67 7.40 -9.60
CA MET A 116 3.96 8.82 -9.60
C MET A 116 5.34 9.04 -8.99
N GLY A 117 6.34 9.25 -9.85
CA GLY A 117 7.74 9.25 -9.44
C GLY A 117 8.14 7.92 -8.79
N LYS A 118 8.74 7.97 -7.62
CA LYS A 118 9.16 6.79 -6.84
C LYS A 118 8.00 6.11 -6.09
N ASN A 119 6.80 6.67 -6.14
CA ASN A 119 5.66 6.20 -5.38
C ASN A 119 4.64 5.47 -6.27
N THR A 120 3.90 4.56 -5.64
CA THR A 120 2.65 3.98 -6.16
C THR A 120 1.50 4.61 -5.41
N ILE A 121 0.47 5.04 -6.14
CA ILE A 121 -0.78 5.54 -5.60
C ILE A 121 -1.86 4.53 -5.95
N GLN A 122 -2.55 4.02 -4.94
CA GLN A 122 -3.63 3.05 -5.08
C GLN A 122 -4.94 3.65 -4.57
N TYR A 123 -5.98 3.54 -5.39
CA TYR A 123 -7.34 3.93 -5.05
C TYR A 123 -8.25 2.73 -4.93
N CYS A 124 -9.19 2.82 -3.99
CA CYS A 124 -10.29 1.88 -3.84
C CYS A 124 -11.56 2.68 -3.56
N TYR A 125 -12.65 2.27 -4.21
CA TYR A 125 -13.98 2.88 -4.07
C TYR A 125 -15.02 1.80 -3.88
N VAL A 126 -15.94 2.05 -2.95
CA VAL A 126 -17.20 1.30 -2.78
C VAL A 126 -18.35 2.29 -2.96
N PHE A 127 -19.17 2.07 -3.96
CA PHE A 127 -20.31 2.94 -4.29
C PHE A 127 -21.54 2.48 -3.50
N ILE A 128 -22.19 3.42 -2.84
CA ILE A 128 -23.41 3.24 -2.04
C ILE A 128 -24.55 4.06 -2.65
N LYS A 129 -25.79 3.86 -2.21
CA LYS A 129 -26.98 4.47 -2.80
C LYS A 129 -26.84 5.98 -3.03
N ASN A 130 -26.27 6.71 -2.08
CA ASN A 130 -26.18 8.18 -2.11
C ASN A 130 -24.74 8.67 -1.97
N GLY A 131 -23.75 7.95 -2.47
CA GLY A 131 -22.36 8.39 -2.35
C GLY A 131 -21.34 7.29 -2.58
N GLU A 132 -20.18 7.50 -2.04
CA GLU A 132 -19.08 6.54 -2.11
C GLU A 132 -18.25 6.57 -0.82
N ILE A 133 -17.68 5.43 -0.49
CA ILE A 133 -16.64 5.29 0.53
C ILE A 133 -15.37 4.94 -0.21
N ALA A 134 -14.29 5.65 0.07
CA ALA A 134 -13.06 5.46 -0.68
C ALA A 134 -11.82 5.56 0.21
N PHE A 135 -10.72 5.01 -0.26
CA PHE A 135 -9.40 5.36 0.26
C PHE A 135 -8.38 5.51 -0.86
N GLN A 136 -7.40 6.34 -0.60
CA GLN A 136 -6.17 6.47 -1.36
C GLN A 136 -5.00 6.03 -0.48
N LEU A 137 -4.19 5.10 -0.94
CA LEU A 137 -2.94 4.71 -0.28
C LEU A 137 -1.75 5.09 -1.17
N THR A 138 -0.82 5.87 -0.63
CA THR A 138 0.43 6.26 -1.30
C THR A 138 1.60 5.60 -0.59
N TYR A 139 2.48 4.93 -1.32
CA TYR A 139 3.64 4.22 -0.77
C TYR A 139 4.78 4.12 -1.78
N PRO A 140 6.05 3.92 -1.33
CA PRO A 140 7.19 3.71 -2.23
C PRO A 140 6.99 2.47 -3.10
N THR A 141 7.23 2.60 -4.41
CA THR A 141 7.06 1.48 -5.35
C THR A 141 7.98 0.30 -5.01
N ALA A 142 9.15 0.55 -4.44
CA ALA A 142 10.07 -0.49 -3.96
C ALA A 142 9.45 -1.38 -2.87
N SER A 143 8.53 -0.83 -2.04
CA SER A 143 7.85 -1.54 -0.97
C SER A 143 6.48 -2.10 -1.37
N LYS A 144 6.23 -2.24 -2.68
CA LYS A 144 4.93 -2.65 -3.24
C LYS A 144 4.41 -3.98 -2.67
N LYS A 145 5.28 -4.97 -2.46
CA LYS A 145 4.86 -6.29 -1.93
C LYS A 145 4.10 -6.13 -0.61
N TYR A 146 4.65 -5.40 0.34
CA TYR A 146 4.05 -5.16 1.64
C TYR A 146 2.78 -4.30 1.56
N TYR A 147 2.87 -3.12 0.95
CA TYR A 147 1.74 -2.19 0.93
C TYR A 147 0.58 -2.61 0.03
N SER A 148 0.83 -3.41 -1.02
CA SER A 148 -0.27 -3.96 -1.82
C SER A 148 -1.08 -5.01 -1.05
N ALA A 149 -0.45 -5.78 -0.16
CA ALA A 149 -1.15 -6.69 0.74
C ALA A 149 -2.02 -5.91 1.75
N ALA A 150 -1.44 -4.86 2.36
CA ALA A 150 -2.17 -3.94 3.23
C ALA A 150 -3.40 -3.33 2.53
N ALA A 151 -3.22 -2.80 1.32
CA ALA A 151 -4.31 -2.23 0.53
C ALA A 151 -5.40 -3.26 0.18
N LYS A 152 -5.01 -4.51 -0.12
CA LYS A 152 -5.96 -5.60 -0.35
C LYS A 152 -6.82 -5.88 0.88
N GLY A 153 -6.21 -5.94 2.07
CA GLY A 153 -6.92 -6.13 3.34
C GLY A 153 -7.84 -4.95 3.67
N MET A 154 -7.38 -3.71 3.49
CA MET A 154 -8.19 -2.51 3.64
C MET A 154 -9.41 -2.54 2.70
N MET A 155 -9.20 -2.83 1.41
CA MET A 155 -10.26 -2.90 0.42
C MET A 155 -11.30 -3.99 0.75
N ALA A 156 -10.85 -5.19 1.13
CA ALA A 156 -11.73 -6.30 1.48
C ALA A 156 -12.60 -5.99 2.72
N SER A 157 -12.12 -5.10 3.58
CA SER A 157 -12.83 -4.70 4.81
C SER A 157 -13.69 -3.45 4.67
N LEU A 158 -13.54 -2.70 3.57
CA LEU A 158 -14.28 -1.46 3.36
C LEU A 158 -15.76 -1.77 3.12
N LYS A 159 -16.59 -1.54 4.13
CA LYS A 159 -18.01 -1.89 4.13
C LYS A 159 -18.84 -0.73 4.70
N LYS A 160 -20.02 -0.54 4.12
CA LYS A 160 -21.07 0.20 4.81
C LYS A 160 -21.61 -0.69 5.93
N ASN A 161 -21.74 -0.17 7.14
CA ASN A 161 -22.43 -0.88 8.22
C ASN A 161 -23.90 -1.01 7.83
N LYS A 162 -24.50 -2.17 8.13
CA LYS A 162 -25.95 -2.31 8.03
C LYS A 162 -26.55 -1.42 9.13
N SER A 163 -27.30 -0.43 8.75
CA SER A 163 -28.23 0.30 9.61
C SER A 163 -29.46 -0.55 9.83
#